data_d477f5bbc2039c6b368462b145c35733
#
_entry.id   d477f5bbc2039c6b368462b145c35733
#
_cell.length_a   1.000
_cell.length_b   1.000
_cell.length_c   1.000
_cell.angle_alpha   90.00
_cell.angle_beta   90.00
_cell.angle_gamma   90.00
#
_symmetry.space_group_name_H-M   'P 1'
#
loop_
_entity.id
_entity.type
_entity.pdbx_description
1 polymer ?
#
loop_
_entity_poly.entity_id
_entity_poly.type
_entity_poly.pdbx_seq_one_letter_code
_entity_poly.pdbx_strand_id
1 'polypeptide(L)'
;MKPDNIGFTLDGDLKVFDFGLCTCVRQRGKCVLSYEMTGNTGSLRYMAPEVALRQSYSEKVDVYSYGVILWQMASDTTPFKGLTKTEFMRRIIRGGERPKIPVLWPSQFGSLLRACWDHDPRIRPSFEKVVLLLDIMMKSRILQ
;
A
#
# COMPACT_ATOMS: atom_id res chain seq x y z
N MET A 1 -6.64 -1.75 0.92
CA MET A 1 -6.58 -0.82 2.07
C MET A 1 -6.45 0.62 1.57
N LYS A 2 -7.01 1.66 2.25
CA LYS A 2 -6.89 3.09 1.93
C LYS A 2 -7.04 3.93 3.20
N PRO A 3 -6.53 5.19 3.26
CA PRO A 3 -6.65 6.03 4.46
C PRO A 3 -8.08 6.26 4.93
N ASP A 4 -9.04 6.43 4.00
CA ASP A 4 -10.46 6.64 4.34
C ASP A 4 -11.07 5.49 5.16
N ASN A 5 -10.44 4.31 5.16
CA ASN A 5 -10.87 3.13 5.90
C ASN A 5 -10.05 2.90 7.19
N ILE A 6 -9.30 3.90 7.62
CA ILE A 6 -8.48 3.86 8.83
C ILE A 6 -8.84 5.06 9.69
N GLY A 7 -9.11 4.86 10.95
CA GLY A 7 -9.46 5.94 11.88
C GLY A 7 -9.08 5.62 13.31
N PHE A 8 -9.29 6.58 14.19
CA PHE A 8 -9.05 6.44 15.61
C PHE A 8 -10.36 6.50 16.38
N THR A 9 -10.47 5.71 17.44
CA THR A 9 -11.53 5.86 18.43
C THR A 9 -11.29 7.12 19.28
N LEU A 10 -12.28 7.49 20.08
CA LEU A 10 -12.12 8.59 21.05
C LEU A 10 -11.01 8.31 22.08
N ASP A 11 -10.74 7.04 22.36
CA ASP A 11 -9.68 6.61 23.27
C ASP A 11 -8.30 6.52 22.59
N GLY A 12 -8.22 6.86 21.29
CA GLY A 12 -6.97 6.85 20.51
C GLY A 12 -6.60 5.51 19.90
N ASP A 13 -7.44 4.49 19.98
CA ASP A 13 -7.20 3.21 19.33
C ASP A 13 -7.34 3.32 17.81
N LEU A 14 -6.36 2.83 17.07
CA LEU A 14 -6.45 2.73 15.62
C LEU A 14 -7.37 1.58 15.22
N LYS A 15 -8.33 1.86 14.34
CA LYS A 15 -9.26 0.88 13.79
C LYS A 15 -9.25 0.91 12.26
N VAL A 16 -9.39 -0.27 11.69
CA VAL A 16 -9.65 -0.44 10.24
C VAL A 16 -11.12 -0.80 10.08
N PHE A 17 -11.80 -0.18 9.14
CA PHE A 17 -13.23 -0.40 8.86
C PHE A 17 -13.48 -0.56 7.36
N ASP A 18 -14.76 -0.77 6.97
CA ASP A 18 -15.18 -1.07 5.60
C ASP A 18 -14.60 -2.39 5.05
N PHE A 19 -15.10 -3.50 5.59
CA PHE A 19 -14.77 -4.86 5.15
C PHE A 19 -15.65 -5.37 4.00
N GLY A 20 -16.43 -4.51 3.35
CA GLY A 20 -17.37 -4.90 2.29
C GLY A 20 -16.74 -5.60 1.08
N LEU A 21 -15.43 -5.43 0.88
CA LEU A 21 -14.67 -6.06 -0.19
C LEU A 21 -13.64 -7.08 0.33
N CYS A 22 -13.71 -7.44 1.61
CA CYS A 22 -12.81 -8.43 2.19
C CYS A 22 -13.16 -9.83 1.73
N THR A 23 -12.13 -10.64 1.53
CA THR A 23 -12.28 -12.07 1.23
C THR A 23 -11.40 -12.89 2.16
N CYS A 24 -11.89 -14.09 2.51
CA CYS A 24 -11.07 -15.04 3.28
C CYS A 24 -9.94 -15.56 2.39
N VAL A 25 -8.71 -15.39 2.84
CA VAL A 25 -7.55 -16.06 2.26
C VAL A 25 -7.56 -17.51 2.72
N ARG A 26 -8.34 -18.36 2.04
CA ARG A 26 -8.24 -19.82 2.24
C ARG A 26 -7.08 -20.34 1.40
N GLN A 27 -6.26 -21.19 2.00
CA GLN A 27 -5.15 -21.84 1.31
C GLN A 27 -5.64 -22.50 0.02
N ARG A 28 -4.98 -22.16 -1.10
CA ARG A 28 -5.16 -22.71 -2.45
C ARG A 28 -6.49 -22.38 -3.13
N GLY A 29 -6.55 -21.21 -3.73
CA GLY A 29 -7.60 -20.86 -4.69
C GLY A 29 -7.42 -19.44 -5.22
N LYS A 30 -7.36 -19.29 -6.53
CA LYS A 30 -7.34 -17.98 -7.19
C LYS A 30 -8.63 -17.25 -6.88
N CYS A 31 -8.61 -16.29 -5.99
CA CYS A 31 -9.73 -15.38 -5.85
C CYS A 31 -9.62 -14.30 -6.94
N VAL A 32 -10.40 -14.46 -8.00
CA VAL A 32 -10.56 -13.42 -9.03
C VAL A 32 -11.81 -12.63 -8.63
N LEU A 33 -11.64 -11.61 -7.84
CA LEU A 33 -12.69 -10.60 -7.70
C LEU A 33 -12.54 -9.63 -8.88
N SER A 34 -13.52 -9.64 -9.79
CA SER A 34 -13.65 -8.57 -10.78
C SER A 34 -14.13 -7.32 -10.06
N TYR A 35 -13.22 -6.42 -9.79
CA TYR A 35 -13.54 -5.11 -9.22
C TYR A 35 -13.92 -4.17 -10.36
N GLU A 36 -15.19 -3.81 -10.46
CA GLU A 36 -15.60 -2.68 -11.29
C GLU A 36 -15.10 -1.40 -10.60
N MET A 37 -14.11 -0.77 -11.24
CA MET A 37 -13.53 0.47 -10.76
C MET A 37 -14.56 1.58 -10.89
N THR A 38 -15.27 1.89 -9.81
CA THR A 38 -16.02 3.13 -9.69
C THR A 38 -15.05 4.30 -9.85
N GLY A 39 -15.41 5.26 -10.71
CA GLY A 39 -14.53 6.29 -11.28
C GLY A 39 -13.91 7.32 -10.31
N ASN A 40 -13.74 6.98 -9.04
CA ASN A 40 -13.14 7.87 -8.06
C ASN A 40 -11.63 7.63 -8.00
N THR A 41 -10.84 8.54 -8.59
CA THR A 41 -9.37 8.51 -8.67
C THR A 41 -8.68 8.35 -7.31
N GLY A 42 -9.33 8.69 -6.20
CA GLY A 42 -8.80 8.56 -4.86
C GLY A 42 -8.42 7.13 -4.47
N SER A 43 -9.27 6.16 -4.73
CA SER A 43 -9.05 4.75 -4.38
C SER A 43 -7.94 4.08 -5.20
N LEU A 44 -7.68 4.54 -6.42
CA LEU A 44 -6.63 4.00 -7.29
C LEU A 44 -5.23 4.17 -6.73
N ARG A 45 -4.96 5.26 -5.99
CA ARG A 45 -3.63 5.60 -5.48
C ARG A 45 -2.99 4.52 -4.62
N TYR A 46 -3.81 3.74 -3.94
CA TYR A 46 -3.37 2.70 -3.01
C TYR A 46 -3.54 1.29 -3.59
N MET A 47 -4.07 1.18 -4.81
CA MET A 47 -4.38 -0.10 -5.44
C MET A 47 -3.11 -0.74 -6.02
N ALA A 48 -2.89 -2.00 -5.69
CA ALA A 48 -1.79 -2.78 -6.25
C ALA A 48 -1.96 -2.99 -7.77
N PRO A 49 -0.85 -3.03 -8.54
CA PRO A 49 -0.91 -3.16 -9.99
C PRO A 49 -1.71 -4.36 -10.49
N GLU A 50 -1.53 -5.53 -9.86
CA GLU A 50 -2.22 -6.76 -10.23
C GLU A 50 -3.75 -6.66 -10.06
N VAL A 51 -4.22 -5.91 -9.05
CA VAL A 51 -5.66 -5.65 -8.86
C VAL A 51 -6.18 -4.72 -9.95
N ALA A 52 -5.46 -3.63 -10.24
CA ALA A 52 -5.83 -2.70 -11.30
C ALA A 52 -5.85 -3.36 -12.70
N LEU A 53 -5.02 -4.37 -12.91
CA LEU A 53 -4.91 -5.15 -14.15
C LEU A 53 -5.85 -6.37 -14.16
N ARG A 54 -6.66 -6.56 -13.13
CA ARG A 54 -7.59 -7.71 -12.99
C ARG A 54 -6.86 -9.06 -13.05
N GLN A 55 -5.66 -9.13 -12.52
CA GLN A 55 -4.87 -10.35 -12.41
C GLN A 55 -5.19 -11.09 -11.11
N SER A 56 -4.73 -12.34 -10.99
CA SER A 56 -4.79 -13.08 -9.72
C SER A 56 -3.94 -12.36 -8.66
N TYR A 57 -4.45 -12.26 -7.44
CA TYR A 57 -3.76 -11.57 -6.35
C TYR A 57 -3.86 -12.35 -5.03
N SER A 58 -3.08 -11.94 -4.06
CA SER A 58 -3.03 -12.50 -2.71
C SER A 58 -3.12 -11.37 -1.67
N GLU A 59 -2.94 -11.69 -0.39
CA GLU A 59 -2.84 -10.72 0.70
C GLU A 59 -1.76 -9.65 0.49
N LYS A 60 -0.82 -9.88 -0.40
CA LYS A 60 0.26 -8.94 -0.74
C LYS A 60 -0.23 -7.62 -1.35
N VAL A 61 -1.49 -7.57 -1.81
CA VAL A 61 -2.10 -6.31 -2.27
C VAL A 61 -2.29 -5.31 -1.14
N ASP A 62 -2.56 -5.79 0.08
CA ASP A 62 -2.68 -4.93 1.25
C ASP A 62 -1.33 -4.42 1.73
N VAL A 63 -0.26 -5.22 1.56
CA VAL A 63 1.11 -4.77 1.84
C VAL A 63 1.52 -3.64 0.88
N TYR A 64 1.14 -3.73 -0.40
CA TYR A 64 1.35 -2.64 -1.35
C TYR A 64 0.62 -1.37 -0.92
N SER A 65 -0.68 -1.47 -0.61
CA SER A 65 -1.48 -0.35 -0.13
C SER A 65 -0.86 0.29 1.11
N TYR A 66 -0.42 -0.54 2.07
CA TYR A 66 0.23 -0.11 3.30
C TYR A 66 1.52 0.67 3.02
N GLY A 67 2.36 0.20 2.10
CA GLY A 67 3.58 0.90 1.70
C GLY A 67 3.30 2.32 1.17
N VAL A 68 2.23 2.48 0.37
CA VAL A 68 1.82 3.80 -0.15
C VAL A 68 1.28 4.69 0.98
N ILE A 69 0.48 4.13 1.89
CA ILE A 69 -0.05 4.84 3.07
C ILE A 69 1.09 5.29 3.99
N LEU A 70 2.03 4.40 4.26
CA LEU A 70 3.19 4.68 5.12
C LEU A 70 4.06 5.82 4.55
N TRP A 71 4.27 5.82 3.23
CA TRP A 71 4.95 6.93 2.55
C TRP A 71 4.14 8.24 2.68
N GLN A 72 2.83 8.19 2.48
CA GLN A 72 1.96 9.37 2.63
C GLN A 72 2.04 9.95 4.04
N MET A 73 1.99 9.11 5.06
CA MET A 73 2.10 9.54 6.46
C MET A 73 3.44 10.23 6.73
N ALA A 74 4.54 9.65 6.22
CA ALA A 74 5.88 10.19 6.44
C ALA A 74 6.16 11.46 5.63
N SER A 75 5.53 11.64 4.47
CA SER A 75 5.75 12.78 3.58
C SER A 75 4.75 13.91 3.77
N ASP A 76 3.66 13.66 4.49
CA ASP A 76 2.47 14.54 4.58
C ASP A 76 1.98 15.01 3.21
N THR A 77 2.10 14.13 2.21
CA THR A 77 1.79 14.47 0.81
C THR A 77 0.91 13.40 0.17
N THR A 78 -0.16 13.82 -0.50
CA THR A 78 -1.01 12.88 -1.26
C THR A 78 -0.20 12.20 -2.38
N PRO A 79 -0.13 10.86 -2.39
CA PRO A 79 0.61 10.15 -3.43
C PRO A 79 0.00 10.39 -4.81
N PHE A 80 0.86 10.53 -5.81
CA PHE A 80 0.47 10.67 -7.22
C PHE A 80 -0.52 11.82 -7.49
N LYS A 81 -0.43 12.93 -6.71
CA LYS A 81 -1.29 14.09 -6.86
C LYS A 81 -1.19 14.67 -8.28
N GLY A 82 -2.34 14.99 -8.86
CA GLY A 82 -2.43 15.64 -10.19
C GLY A 82 -2.43 14.66 -11.37
N LEU A 83 -2.21 13.36 -11.18
CA LEU A 83 -2.32 12.39 -12.28
C LEU A 83 -3.77 12.12 -12.64
N THR A 84 -4.08 12.15 -13.93
CA THR A 84 -5.32 11.61 -14.48
C THR A 84 -5.35 10.08 -14.36
N LYS A 85 -6.53 9.47 -14.46
CA LYS A 85 -6.67 8.01 -14.44
C LYS A 85 -5.82 7.33 -15.53
N THR A 86 -5.77 7.91 -16.72
CA THR A 86 -5.00 7.38 -17.85
C THR A 86 -3.49 7.43 -17.56
N GLU A 87 -3.00 8.55 -17.05
CA GLU A 87 -1.59 8.68 -16.66
C GLU A 87 -1.23 7.74 -15.52
N PHE A 88 -2.10 7.61 -14.53
CA PHE A 88 -1.90 6.67 -13.43
C PHE A 88 -1.77 5.24 -13.94
N MET A 89 -2.69 4.79 -14.79
CA MET A 89 -2.63 3.45 -15.39
C MET A 89 -1.36 3.23 -16.22
N ARG A 90 -0.92 4.25 -16.98
CA ARG A 90 0.27 4.16 -17.81
C ARG A 90 1.56 4.18 -16.98
N ARG A 91 1.70 5.14 -16.07
CA ARG A 91 2.95 5.41 -15.36
C ARG A 91 3.13 4.50 -14.14
N ILE A 92 2.09 4.39 -13.30
CA ILE A 92 2.18 3.70 -12.01
C ILE A 92 1.91 2.22 -12.18
N ILE A 93 0.78 1.87 -12.81
CA ILE A 93 0.36 0.46 -12.89
C ILE A 93 1.22 -0.32 -13.88
N ARG A 94 1.40 0.20 -15.11
CA ARG A 94 2.18 -0.49 -16.15
C ARG A 94 3.67 -0.09 -16.13
N GLY A 95 3.95 1.17 -15.87
CA GLY A 95 5.32 1.72 -15.88
C GLY A 95 6.11 1.54 -14.58
N GLY A 96 5.45 1.11 -13.50
CA GLY A 96 6.13 0.81 -12.25
C GLY A 96 6.66 2.04 -11.48
N GLU A 97 6.27 3.26 -11.88
CA GLU A 97 6.67 4.44 -11.12
C GLU A 97 6.11 4.41 -9.69
N ARG A 98 6.88 4.95 -8.75
CA ARG A 98 6.53 5.02 -7.32
C ARG A 98 6.77 6.42 -6.79
N PRO A 99 6.18 6.78 -5.63
CA PRO A 99 6.47 8.05 -4.99
C PRO A 99 7.96 8.19 -4.69
N LYS A 100 8.49 9.40 -4.85
CA LYS A 100 9.90 9.68 -4.55
C LYS A 100 10.16 9.55 -3.06
N ILE A 101 11.17 8.79 -2.70
CA ILE A 101 11.65 8.69 -1.32
C ILE A 101 12.70 9.78 -1.14
N PRO A 102 12.51 10.74 -0.21
CA PRO A 102 13.50 11.77 0.06
C PRO A 102 14.86 11.17 0.46
N VAL A 103 15.93 11.74 -0.03
CA VAL A 103 17.31 11.26 0.24
C VAL A 103 17.65 11.35 1.74
N LEU A 104 17.04 12.29 2.44
CA LEU A 104 17.26 12.52 3.87
C LEU A 104 16.54 11.50 4.76
N TRP A 105 15.65 10.68 4.20
CA TRP A 105 14.98 9.64 4.99
C TRP A 105 15.94 8.48 5.28
N PRO A 106 15.79 7.82 6.44
CA PRO A 106 16.61 6.66 6.79
C PRO A 106 16.58 5.61 5.68
N SER A 107 17.75 5.10 5.32
CA SER A 107 17.90 4.16 4.20
C SER A 107 17.10 2.87 4.42
N GLN A 108 17.01 2.39 5.67
CA GLN A 108 16.22 1.23 6.06
C GLN A 108 14.72 1.46 5.83
N PHE A 109 14.23 2.67 6.16
CA PHE A 109 12.84 3.05 5.91
C PHE A 109 12.54 3.11 4.42
N GLY A 110 13.43 3.73 3.64
CA GLY A 110 13.32 3.76 2.19
C GLY A 110 13.34 2.36 1.56
N SER A 111 14.14 1.44 2.11
CA SER A 111 14.19 0.04 1.66
C SER A 111 12.90 -0.71 1.98
N LEU A 112 12.32 -0.50 3.17
CA LEU A 112 11.03 -1.07 3.55
C LEU A 112 9.93 -0.61 2.60
N LEU A 113 9.85 0.69 2.31
CA LEU A 113 8.86 1.23 1.37
C LEU A 113 8.99 0.57 0.00
N ARG A 114 10.21 0.53 -0.56
CA ARG A 114 10.46 -0.13 -1.86
C ARG A 114 10.03 -1.58 -1.87
N ALA A 115 10.31 -2.32 -0.81
CA ALA A 115 9.89 -3.72 -0.69
C ALA A 115 8.36 -3.85 -0.59
N CYS A 116 7.68 -3.00 0.17
CA CYS A 116 6.22 -3.07 0.32
C CYS A 116 5.47 -2.84 -1.01
N TRP A 117 5.93 -1.90 -1.83
CA TRP A 117 5.28 -1.57 -3.10
C TRP A 117 6.00 -2.13 -4.32
N ASP A 118 6.78 -3.20 -4.16
CA ASP A 118 7.42 -3.87 -5.29
C ASP A 118 6.39 -4.26 -6.36
N HIS A 119 6.81 -4.25 -7.62
CA HIS A 119 5.96 -4.64 -8.73
C HIS A 119 5.61 -6.12 -8.66
N ASP A 120 6.57 -6.96 -8.25
CA ASP A 120 6.35 -8.39 -8.04
C ASP A 120 5.78 -8.64 -6.63
N PRO A 121 4.54 -9.13 -6.50
CA PRO A 121 3.93 -9.40 -5.20
C PRO A 121 4.74 -10.39 -4.33
N ARG A 122 5.53 -11.26 -4.95
CA ARG A 122 6.35 -12.27 -4.24
C ARG A 122 7.50 -11.65 -3.47
N ILE A 123 7.98 -10.50 -3.92
CA ILE A 123 9.07 -9.75 -3.26
C ILE A 123 8.56 -8.99 -2.04
N ARG A 124 7.28 -8.61 -2.02
CA ARG A 124 6.69 -7.86 -0.91
C ARG A 124 6.76 -8.68 0.39
N PRO A 125 7.17 -8.07 1.50
CA PRO A 125 7.23 -8.75 2.80
C PRO A 125 5.85 -9.21 3.27
N SER A 126 5.79 -10.06 4.29
CA SER A 126 4.56 -10.27 5.05
C SER A 126 4.36 -9.11 6.05
N PHE A 127 3.14 -8.95 6.58
CA PHE A 127 2.89 -7.94 7.62
C PHE A 127 3.69 -8.20 8.89
N GLU A 128 3.90 -9.47 9.28
CA GLU A 128 4.76 -9.80 10.42
C GLU A 128 6.18 -9.26 10.23
N LYS A 129 6.71 -9.39 9.00
CA LYS A 129 8.04 -8.86 8.67
C LYS A 129 8.06 -7.32 8.67
N VAL A 130 6.99 -6.69 8.17
CA VAL A 130 6.84 -5.22 8.18
C VAL A 130 6.85 -4.70 9.61
N VAL A 131 6.03 -5.31 10.49
CA VAL A 131 5.95 -4.93 11.92
C VAL A 131 7.30 -5.08 12.59
N LEU A 132 7.97 -6.22 12.39
CA LEU A 132 9.31 -6.47 12.95
C LEU A 132 10.32 -5.40 12.52
N LEU A 133 10.34 -5.03 11.24
CA LEU A 133 11.28 -4.04 10.73
C LEU A 133 10.99 -2.64 11.28
N LEU A 134 9.73 -2.25 11.38
CA LEU A 134 9.35 -0.97 11.98
C LEU A 134 9.70 -0.93 13.47
N ASP A 135 9.45 -1.99 14.22
CA ASP A 135 9.80 -2.08 15.65
C ASP A 135 11.32 -1.94 15.86
N ILE A 136 12.14 -2.60 15.03
CA ILE A 136 13.59 -2.43 15.06
C ILE A 136 13.99 -0.98 14.79
N MET A 137 13.40 -0.32 13.78
CA MET A 137 13.71 1.08 13.45
C MET A 137 13.31 2.03 14.58
N MET A 138 12.16 1.81 15.22
CA MET A 138 11.70 2.60 16.37
C MET A 138 12.65 2.44 17.57
N LYS A 139 13.03 1.21 17.93
CA LYS A 139 13.96 0.91 19.02
C LYS A 139 15.37 1.46 18.78
N SER A 140 15.81 1.46 17.52
CA SER A 140 17.12 2.01 17.12
C SER A 140 17.12 3.53 16.95
N ARG A 141 16.04 4.24 17.28
CA ARG A 141 15.87 5.70 17.10
C ARG A 141 16.09 6.17 15.65
N ILE A 142 15.84 5.31 14.67
CA ILE A 142 15.97 5.66 13.24
C ILE A 142 14.79 6.51 12.77
N LEU A 143 13.63 6.36 13.41
CA LEU A 143 12.36 7.04 13.08
C LEU A 143 11.89 8.00 14.18
N GLN A 144 12.80 8.53 15.00
CA GLN A 144 12.52 9.55 16.03
C GLN A 144 12.80 10.95 15.54
#